data_c190b421f7a5c105519ecbd392df5e93
#
_entry.id   c190b421f7a5c105519ecbd392df5e93
#
_cell.length_a   1.000
_cell.length_b   1.000
_cell.length_c   1.000
_cell.angle_alpha   90.00
_cell.angle_beta   90.00
_cell.angle_gamma   90.00
#
_symmetry.space_group_name_H-M   'P 1'
#
loop_
_entity.id
_entity.type
_entity.pdbx_description
1 polymer ?
#
loop_
_entity_poly.entity_id
_entity_poly.type
_entity_poly.pdbx_seq_one_letter_code
_entity_poly.pdbx_strand_id
1 'polypeptide(L)'
;GKYPKHGRDGNVAVSLLGGSMIIRRKPLRIGLSARIFHPAKGAHGIHSKTLQVLEQSVAQWVTTRDVLVLMVPSVVQDGSLMRSNIRLRDYAQVLDGLILQGGADVSPRAYGEEPLRPEWAGDPVRDAYELELLHEFMEAGKPVLGICRGMQLINVALGGSLLQDLPMLKAGAVAHESHNFDGNNHTISFSENGQFLRWFAGVQGGHVISIHHQSINRMGH
;
A
#
# COMPACT_ATOMS: atom_id res chain seq x y z
N GLY A 1 -3.19 -37.89 4.06
CA GLY A 1 -2.06 -37.40 3.31
C GLY A 1 -1.30 -36.40 4.14
N LYS A 2 -0.03 -36.65 4.42
CA LYS A 2 0.83 -35.80 5.25
C LYS A 2 1.22 -34.56 4.46
N TYR A 3 0.89 -33.38 4.96
CA TYR A 3 1.49 -32.12 4.51
C TYR A 3 2.92 -32.03 5.02
N PRO A 4 3.90 -31.62 4.20
CA PRO A 4 5.27 -31.39 4.68
C PRO A 4 5.28 -30.18 5.64
N LYS A 5 5.81 -30.41 6.83
CA LYS A 5 6.14 -29.35 7.78
C LYS A 5 7.32 -28.58 7.20
N HIS A 6 7.08 -27.43 6.61
CA HIS A 6 8.14 -26.45 6.40
C HIS A 6 8.51 -25.87 7.76
N GLY A 7 9.63 -26.34 8.30
CA GLY A 7 10.27 -25.74 9.45
C GLY A 7 10.69 -24.31 9.11
N ARG A 8 9.99 -23.33 9.65
CA ARG A 8 10.51 -21.97 9.75
C ARG A 8 11.39 -21.93 10.99
N ASP A 9 12.67 -22.20 10.81
CA ASP A 9 13.70 -21.88 11.80
C ASP A 9 13.85 -20.35 11.83
N GLY A 10 12.98 -19.69 12.55
CA GLY A 10 12.93 -18.26 12.64
C GLY A 10 13.18 -17.78 14.06
N ASN A 11 14.38 -17.31 14.30
CA ASN A 11 14.77 -16.26 15.26
C ASN A 11 13.93 -16.19 16.56
N VAL A 12 14.19 -17.10 17.46
CA VAL A 12 13.74 -17.06 18.85
C VAL A 12 14.85 -16.41 19.66
N ALA A 13 14.63 -15.22 20.21
CA ALA A 13 15.52 -14.64 21.21
C ALA A 13 15.13 -15.19 22.59
N VAL A 14 16.05 -15.89 23.24
CA VAL A 14 15.88 -16.35 24.61
C VAL A 14 16.56 -15.35 25.53
N SER A 15 15.82 -14.72 26.44
CA SER A 15 16.38 -13.92 27.51
C SER A 15 15.96 -14.49 28.86
N LEU A 16 16.89 -14.54 29.80
CA LEU A 16 16.63 -14.94 31.19
C LEU A 16 16.43 -13.66 32.02
N LEU A 17 15.21 -13.40 32.44
CA LEU A 17 14.90 -12.39 33.44
C LEU A 17 14.14 -13.09 34.58
N GLY A 18 14.77 -13.14 35.76
CA GLY A 18 14.10 -13.64 36.96
C GLY A 18 13.72 -15.13 36.95
N GLY A 19 14.48 -16.01 36.30
CA GLY A 19 14.25 -17.46 36.33
C GLY A 19 13.14 -17.99 35.39
N SER A 20 12.45 -17.12 34.67
CA SER A 20 11.46 -17.53 33.68
C SER A 20 12.03 -17.35 32.27
N MET A 21 11.91 -18.39 31.44
CA MET A 21 12.30 -18.34 30.02
C MET A 21 11.24 -17.60 29.21
N ILE A 22 11.50 -16.35 28.83
CA ILE A 22 10.63 -15.57 27.95
C ILE A 22 11.06 -15.85 26.51
N ILE A 23 10.27 -16.63 25.79
CA ILE A 23 10.43 -16.85 24.36
C ILE A 23 9.75 -15.67 23.65
N ARG A 24 10.52 -14.66 23.22
CA ARG A 24 10.03 -13.61 22.32
C ARG A 24 10.22 -14.05 20.88
N ARG A 25 9.12 -14.20 20.16
CA ARG A 25 9.19 -14.27 18.71
C ARG A 25 9.68 -12.92 18.19
N LYS A 26 10.63 -12.95 17.25
CA LYS A 26 11.04 -11.72 16.55
C LYS A 26 9.83 -11.14 15.84
N PRO A 27 9.48 -9.87 16.06
CA PRO A 27 8.35 -9.26 15.38
C PRO A 27 8.57 -9.26 13.86
N LEU A 28 7.49 -9.45 13.10
CA LEU A 28 7.53 -9.26 11.66
C LEU A 28 7.89 -7.80 11.34
N ARG A 29 8.67 -7.60 10.29
CA ARG A 29 9.10 -6.29 9.80
C ARG A 29 8.28 -5.98 8.55
N ILE A 30 7.34 -5.07 8.66
CA ILE A 30 6.44 -4.69 7.56
C ILE A 30 6.86 -3.32 7.04
N GLY A 31 7.18 -3.28 5.74
CA GLY A 31 7.44 -2.05 5.03
C GLY A 31 6.13 -1.34 4.67
N LEU A 32 6.09 -0.02 4.87
CA LEU A 32 5.05 0.84 4.31
C LEU A 32 5.68 1.71 3.23
N SER A 33 5.09 1.72 2.03
CA SER A 33 5.51 2.66 0.98
C SER A 33 5.29 4.10 1.44
N ALA A 34 6.20 5.00 1.12
CA ALA A 34 6.03 6.41 1.44
C ALA A 34 4.97 7.06 0.54
N ARG A 35 4.12 7.92 1.12
CA ARG A 35 3.37 8.91 0.33
C ARG A 35 4.31 10.06 -0.02
N ILE A 36 4.22 10.55 -1.25
CA ILE A 36 5.06 11.66 -1.72
C ILE A 36 4.20 12.92 -1.79
N PHE A 37 4.64 13.97 -1.14
CA PHE A 37 4.04 15.31 -1.22
C PHE A 37 4.99 16.22 -1.97
N HIS A 38 4.56 16.68 -3.13
CA HIS A 38 5.29 17.63 -3.94
C HIS A 38 5.02 19.06 -3.47
N PRO A 39 6.01 19.97 -3.50
CA PRO A 39 5.81 21.34 -3.09
C PRO A 39 4.85 22.06 -4.02
N ALA A 40 3.85 22.73 -3.47
CA ALA A 40 3.01 23.64 -4.23
C ALA A 40 3.77 24.90 -4.67
N LYS A 41 3.37 25.52 -5.78
CA LYS A 41 3.96 26.79 -6.24
C LYS A 41 3.80 27.86 -5.14
N GLY A 42 4.92 28.46 -4.75
CA GLY A 42 4.94 29.49 -3.69
C GLY A 42 4.97 28.95 -2.26
N ALA A 43 5.12 27.64 -2.07
CA ALA A 43 5.28 27.06 -0.74
C ALA A 43 6.58 27.51 -0.06
N HIS A 44 6.54 27.67 1.27
CA HIS A 44 7.67 28.14 2.09
C HIS A 44 8.02 27.13 3.19
N GLY A 45 9.23 27.24 3.74
CA GLY A 45 9.73 26.39 4.81
C GLY A 45 9.79 24.92 4.40
N ILE A 46 9.36 24.02 5.29
CA ILE A 46 9.38 22.58 5.01
C ILE A 46 8.45 22.20 3.84
N HIS A 47 7.38 22.94 3.60
CA HIS A 47 6.44 22.71 2.51
C HIS A 47 7.00 23.05 1.12
N SER A 48 8.15 23.74 1.04
CA SER A 48 8.90 23.96 -0.21
C SER A 48 9.76 22.76 -0.61
N LYS A 49 9.75 21.69 0.18
CA LYS A 49 10.50 20.45 -0.07
C LYS A 49 9.55 19.33 -0.45
N THR A 50 10.02 18.40 -1.28
CA THR A 50 9.34 17.13 -1.45
C THR A 50 9.43 16.34 -0.14
N LEU A 51 8.29 15.91 0.38
CA LEU A 51 8.21 15.18 1.62
C LEU A 51 7.79 13.74 1.35
N GLN A 52 8.41 12.82 2.09
CA GLN A 52 7.99 11.43 2.13
C GLN A 52 7.42 11.15 3.51
N VAL A 53 6.17 10.68 3.57
CA VAL A 53 5.43 10.57 4.81
C VAL A 53 4.70 9.23 4.95
N LEU A 54 4.45 8.82 6.18
CA LEU A 54 3.51 7.77 6.53
C LEU A 54 2.21 8.38 7.04
N GLU A 55 1.09 7.81 6.62
CA GLU A 55 -0.18 8.10 7.26
C GLU A 55 -0.22 7.46 8.64
N GLN A 56 -0.47 8.28 9.66
CA GLN A 56 -0.40 7.85 11.06
C GLN A 56 -1.37 6.72 11.37
N SER A 57 -2.60 6.80 10.86
CA SER A 57 -3.65 5.79 11.11
C SER A 57 -3.25 4.41 10.59
N VAL A 58 -2.67 4.35 9.40
CA VAL A 58 -2.18 3.09 8.79
C VAL A 58 -1.03 2.52 9.59
N ALA A 59 -0.04 3.35 9.93
CA ALA A 59 1.11 2.91 10.71
C ALA A 59 0.69 2.38 12.09
N GLN A 60 -0.20 3.08 12.79
CA GLN A 60 -0.73 2.65 14.08
C GLN A 60 -1.54 1.36 13.97
N TRP A 61 -2.41 1.23 12.96
CA TRP A 61 -3.19 0.03 12.73
C TRP A 61 -2.30 -1.21 12.54
N VAL A 62 -1.22 -1.09 11.77
CA VAL A 62 -0.27 -2.19 11.56
C VAL A 62 0.47 -2.51 12.85
N THR A 63 0.94 -1.50 13.59
CA THR A 63 1.69 -1.67 14.83
C THR A 63 0.88 -2.41 15.91
N THR A 64 -0.45 -2.25 15.93
CA THR A 64 -1.32 -2.97 16.90
C THR A 64 -1.32 -4.49 16.72
N ARG A 65 -0.65 -5.04 15.69
CA ARG A 65 -0.48 -6.48 15.44
C ARG A 65 0.87 -7.02 15.90
N ASP A 66 1.54 -6.32 16.80
CA ASP A 66 2.88 -6.70 17.29
C ASP A 66 3.92 -6.85 16.16
N VAL A 67 3.83 -6.02 15.13
CA VAL A 67 4.77 -5.97 14.02
C VAL A 67 5.60 -4.68 14.06
N LEU A 68 6.80 -4.75 13.54
CA LEU A 68 7.67 -3.59 13.40
C LEU A 68 7.38 -2.91 12.06
N VAL A 69 6.94 -1.66 12.11
CA VAL A 69 6.62 -0.85 10.93
C VAL A 69 7.84 -0.02 10.51
N LEU A 70 8.21 -0.11 9.23
CA LEU A 70 9.31 0.66 8.66
C LEU A 70 8.82 1.38 7.39
N MET A 71 9.08 2.68 7.30
CA MET A 71 8.88 3.38 6.03
C MET A 71 9.95 2.96 5.04
N VAL A 72 9.54 2.57 3.84
CA VAL A 72 10.45 2.39 2.71
C VAL A 72 10.48 3.70 1.91
N PRO A 73 11.60 4.43 1.91
CA PRO A 73 11.67 5.67 1.15
C PRO A 73 11.82 5.41 -0.35
N SER A 74 11.37 6.35 -1.17
CA SER A 74 11.77 6.39 -2.56
C SER A 74 13.29 6.61 -2.64
N VAL A 75 13.95 5.81 -3.44
CA VAL A 75 15.40 5.94 -3.72
C VAL A 75 15.69 6.80 -4.95
N VAL A 76 14.63 7.35 -5.57
CA VAL A 76 14.78 8.27 -6.70
C VAL A 76 15.50 9.53 -6.21
N GLN A 77 16.60 9.86 -6.88
CA GLN A 77 17.44 11.02 -6.55
C GLN A 77 17.17 12.15 -7.56
N ASP A 78 17.10 13.35 -7.06
CA ASP A 78 16.95 14.57 -7.87
C ASP A 78 18.26 15.06 -8.56
N GLY A 79 19.29 14.20 -8.56
CA GLY A 79 20.58 14.48 -9.18
C GLY A 79 21.56 15.26 -8.31
N SER A 80 21.15 15.77 -7.16
CA SER A 80 21.99 16.56 -6.23
C SER A 80 22.70 15.73 -5.16
N LEU A 81 22.27 14.46 -4.96
CA LEU A 81 22.82 13.57 -3.96
C LEU A 81 23.79 12.54 -4.52
N MET A 82 24.78 12.15 -3.72
CA MET A 82 25.70 11.08 -4.06
C MET A 82 24.92 9.77 -4.27
N ARG A 83 25.28 9.00 -5.30
CA ARG A 83 24.65 7.71 -5.57
C ARG A 83 24.84 6.77 -4.39
N SER A 84 23.71 6.28 -3.86
CA SER A 84 23.69 5.17 -2.93
C SER A 84 23.76 3.83 -3.67
N ASN A 85 24.38 2.83 -3.04
CA ASN A 85 24.32 1.45 -3.52
C ASN A 85 23.05 0.73 -3.05
N ILE A 86 22.27 1.35 -2.16
CA ILE A 86 20.99 0.80 -1.67
C ILE A 86 19.95 0.90 -2.77
N ARG A 87 19.24 -0.20 -2.97
CA ARG A 87 18.15 -0.38 -3.93
C ARG A 87 16.88 -0.82 -3.21
N LEU A 88 15.73 -0.72 -3.85
CA LEU A 88 14.45 -1.20 -3.30
C LEU A 88 14.46 -2.70 -3.01
N ARG A 89 15.19 -3.50 -3.80
CA ARG A 89 15.40 -4.92 -3.53
C ARG A 89 16.05 -5.21 -2.18
N ASP A 90 16.90 -4.30 -1.67
CA ASP A 90 17.55 -4.50 -0.38
C ASP A 90 16.53 -4.43 0.76
N TYR A 91 15.50 -3.57 0.61
CA TYR A 91 14.36 -3.55 1.52
C TYR A 91 13.53 -4.84 1.41
N ALA A 92 13.29 -5.34 0.20
CA ALA A 92 12.57 -6.59 0.00
C ALA A 92 13.29 -7.81 0.61
N GLN A 93 14.62 -7.79 0.67
CA GLN A 93 15.40 -8.84 1.33
C GLN A 93 15.27 -8.82 2.85
N VAL A 94 15.23 -7.64 3.48
CA VAL A 94 15.23 -7.52 4.94
C VAL A 94 13.85 -7.43 5.57
N LEU A 95 12.82 -7.05 4.81
CA LEU A 95 11.45 -6.94 5.28
C LEU A 95 10.68 -8.25 5.05
N ASP A 96 9.66 -8.48 5.85
CA ASP A 96 8.86 -9.70 5.81
C ASP A 96 7.58 -9.53 4.98
N GLY A 97 7.19 -8.30 4.64
CA GLY A 97 6.07 -7.95 3.79
C GLY A 97 5.99 -6.46 3.51
N LEU A 98 5.11 -6.06 2.60
CA LEU A 98 4.92 -4.68 2.16
C LEU A 98 3.44 -4.29 2.24
N ILE A 99 3.18 -3.04 2.63
CA ILE A 99 1.89 -2.38 2.48
C ILE A 99 2.07 -1.14 1.61
N LEU A 100 1.32 -1.09 0.51
CA LEU A 100 1.19 0.09 -0.34
C LEU A 100 0.05 0.95 0.18
N GLN A 101 0.36 2.20 0.53
CA GLN A 101 -0.59 3.13 1.14
C GLN A 101 -1.56 3.74 0.11
N GLY A 102 -2.70 4.22 0.59
CA GLY A 102 -3.62 5.09 -0.15
C GLY A 102 -3.02 6.46 -0.49
N GLY A 103 -3.83 7.35 -1.06
CA GLY A 103 -3.47 8.73 -1.37
C GLY A 103 -3.79 9.15 -2.79
N ALA A 104 -3.00 10.05 -3.38
CA ALA A 104 -3.22 10.60 -4.72
C ALA A 104 -3.38 9.51 -5.80
N ASP A 105 -4.09 9.84 -6.86
CA ASP A 105 -4.44 8.93 -7.94
C ASP A 105 -3.23 8.26 -8.60
N VAL A 106 -3.47 7.04 -9.10
CA VAL A 106 -2.56 6.39 -10.05
C VAL A 106 -2.68 7.11 -11.40
N SER A 107 -1.55 7.47 -11.99
CA SER A 107 -1.52 8.12 -13.29
C SER A 107 -2.13 7.23 -14.38
N PRO A 108 -3.05 7.76 -15.22
CA PRO A 108 -3.58 7.02 -16.36
C PRO A 108 -2.49 6.48 -17.30
N ARG A 109 -1.37 7.17 -17.41
CA ARG A 109 -0.22 6.73 -18.21
C ARG A 109 0.40 5.43 -17.72
N ALA A 110 0.26 5.10 -16.43
CA ALA A 110 0.74 3.84 -15.87
C ALA A 110 0.02 2.61 -16.45
N TYR A 111 -1.21 2.80 -16.98
CA TYR A 111 -1.98 1.73 -17.65
C TYR A 111 -2.30 2.04 -19.12
N GLY A 112 -1.49 2.92 -19.73
CA GLY A 112 -1.49 3.16 -21.18
C GLY A 112 -2.58 4.13 -21.66
N GLU A 113 -3.15 4.95 -20.78
CA GLU A 113 -4.14 5.97 -21.13
C GLU A 113 -3.61 7.38 -20.89
N GLU A 114 -4.18 8.37 -21.59
CA GLU A 114 -3.95 9.78 -21.28
C GLU A 114 -4.99 10.26 -20.25
N PRO A 115 -4.61 11.20 -19.37
CA PRO A 115 -5.56 11.81 -18.45
C PRO A 115 -6.72 12.49 -19.19
N LEU A 116 -7.96 12.14 -18.87
CA LEU A 116 -9.15 12.77 -19.44
C LEU A 116 -9.30 14.23 -18.99
N ARG A 117 -8.70 14.57 -17.84
CA ARG A 117 -8.60 15.92 -17.30
C ARG A 117 -7.23 16.14 -16.67
N PRO A 118 -6.70 17.38 -16.70
CA PRO A 118 -5.38 17.67 -16.09
C PRO A 118 -5.31 17.31 -14.60
N GLU A 119 -6.38 17.51 -13.86
CA GLU A 119 -6.49 17.20 -12.42
C GLU A 119 -6.43 15.70 -12.13
N TRP A 120 -6.66 14.84 -13.11
CA TRP A 120 -6.59 13.37 -12.99
C TRP A 120 -5.27 12.77 -13.50
N ALA A 121 -4.25 13.62 -13.65
CA ALA A 121 -2.93 13.19 -14.12
C ALA A 121 -2.23 12.20 -13.17
N GLY A 122 -2.68 12.13 -11.91
CA GLY A 122 -2.09 11.30 -10.89
C GLY A 122 -0.68 11.73 -10.48
N ASP A 123 0.06 10.82 -9.84
CA ASP A 123 1.44 11.05 -9.41
C ASP A 123 2.39 10.03 -10.05
N PRO A 124 2.90 10.30 -11.28
CA PRO A 124 3.77 9.37 -11.98
C PRO A 124 5.11 9.13 -11.27
N VAL A 125 5.58 10.05 -10.43
CA VAL A 125 6.81 9.88 -9.65
C VAL A 125 6.59 8.82 -8.57
N ARG A 126 5.48 8.92 -7.87
CA ARG A 126 5.09 7.93 -6.88
C ARG A 126 4.75 6.58 -7.53
N ASP A 127 4.09 6.57 -8.69
CA ASP A 127 3.79 5.35 -9.43
C ASP A 127 5.06 4.58 -9.78
N ALA A 128 6.05 5.25 -10.37
CA ALA A 128 7.32 4.62 -10.75
C ALA A 128 8.03 4.00 -9.53
N TYR A 129 8.08 4.73 -8.42
CA TYR A 129 8.68 4.24 -7.19
C TYR A 129 7.95 3.03 -6.62
N GLU A 130 6.61 3.10 -6.49
CA GLU A 130 5.84 2.02 -5.88
C GLU A 130 5.70 0.80 -6.80
N LEU A 131 5.72 0.96 -8.14
CA LEU A 131 5.77 -0.14 -9.09
C LEU A 131 7.08 -0.91 -8.98
N GLU A 132 8.22 -0.22 -8.92
CA GLU A 132 9.53 -0.86 -8.70
C GLU A 132 9.55 -1.59 -7.34
N LEU A 133 9.09 -0.93 -6.28
CA LEU A 133 9.03 -1.53 -4.95
C LEU A 133 8.15 -2.78 -4.91
N LEU A 134 6.96 -2.72 -5.52
CA LEU A 134 6.06 -3.87 -5.65
C LEU A 134 6.73 -5.03 -6.38
N HIS A 135 7.38 -4.75 -7.51
CA HIS A 135 8.07 -5.75 -8.31
C HIS A 135 9.15 -6.48 -7.50
N GLU A 136 10.00 -5.74 -6.78
CA GLU A 136 11.05 -6.31 -5.94
C GLU A 136 10.50 -7.22 -4.82
N PHE A 137 9.35 -6.85 -4.21
CA PHE A 137 8.71 -7.70 -3.20
C PHE A 137 8.07 -8.94 -3.82
N MET A 138 7.46 -8.83 -5.00
CA MET A 138 6.90 -9.97 -5.73
C MET A 138 7.99 -10.96 -6.14
N GLU A 139 9.11 -10.49 -6.69
CA GLU A 139 10.26 -11.33 -7.05
C GLU A 139 10.88 -12.01 -5.82
N ALA A 140 10.92 -11.31 -4.69
CA ALA A 140 11.38 -11.89 -3.42
C ALA A 140 10.37 -12.87 -2.79
N GLY A 141 9.20 -13.10 -3.42
CA GLY A 141 8.13 -13.95 -2.89
C GLY A 141 7.53 -13.46 -1.58
N LYS A 142 7.56 -12.14 -1.33
CA LYS A 142 7.05 -11.52 -0.10
C LYS A 142 5.60 -11.08 -0.27
N PRO A 143 4.75 -11.21 0.78
CA PRO A 143 3.38 -10.76 0.72
C PRO A 143 3.29 -9.24 0.58
N VAL A 144 2.33 -8.80 -0.23
CA VAL A 144 2.02 -7.38 -0.42
C VAL A 144 0.53 -7.15 -0.17
N LEU A 145 0.20 -6.08 0.54
CA LEU A 145 -1.16 -5.58 0.74
C LEU A 145 -1.27 -4.17 0.15
N GLY A 146 -2.26 -3.95 -0.70
CA GLY A 146 -2.61 -2.62 -1.20
C GLY A 146 -3.84 -2.06 -0.50
N ILE A 147 -3.77 -0.82 -0.03
CA ILE A 147 -4.88 -0.08 0.58
C ILE A 147 -5.32 1.01 -0.39
N CYS A 148 -6.59 1.03 -0.80
CA CYS A 148 -7.18 2.02 -1.70
C CYS A 148 -6.33 2.17 -3.00
N ARG A 149 -5.62 3.29 -3.17
CA ARG A 149 -4.69 3.48 -4.28
C ARG A 149 -3.66 2.34 -4.42
N GLY A 150 -3.15 1.80 -3.31
CA GLY A 150 -2.20 0.68 -3.35
C GLY A 150 -2.80 -0.58 -4.01
N MET A 151 -4.07 -0.86 -3.79
CA MET A 151 -4.79 -1.94 -4.47
C MET A 151 -4.95 -1.65 -5.97
N GLN A 152 -5.25 -0.40 -6.34
CA GLN A 152 -5.34 0.03 -7.73
C GLN A 152 -4.00 -0.11 -8.45
N LEU A 153 -2.90 0.26 -7.81
CA LEU A 153 -1.55 0.13 -8.34
C LEU A 153 -1.15 -1.34 -8.55
N ILE A 154 -1.50 -2.23 -7.62
CA ILE A 154 -1.30 -3.68 -7.79
C ILE A 154 -2.05 -4.17 -9.03
N ASN A 155 -3.31 -3.76 -9.22
CA ASN A 155 -4.07 -4.11 -10.41
C ASN A 155 -3.39 -3.65 -11.71
N VAL A 156 -2.87 -2.43 -11.73
CA VAL A 156 -2.13 -1.86 -12.88
C VAL A 156 -0.84 -2.64 -13.14
N ALA A 157 -0.08 -2.94 -12.10
CA ALA A 157 1.16 -3.73 -12.19
C ALA A 157 0.93 -5.12 -12.80
N LEU A 158 -0.25 -5.71 -12.56
CA LEU A 158 -0.67 -6.99 -13.12
C LEU A 158 -1.33 -6.87 -14.52
N GLY A 159 -1.22 -5.70 -15.17
CA GLY A 159 -1.75 -5.45 -16.51
C GLY A 159 -3.22 -5.06 -16.56
N GLY A 160 -3.83 -4.75 -15.44
CA GLY A 160 -5.19 -4.21 -15.35
C GLY A 160 -5.28 -2.74 -15.75
N SER A 161 -6.48 -2.18 -15.70
CA SER A 161 -6.72 -0.75 -15.92
C SER A 161 -7.71 -0.18 -14.91
N LEU A 162 -7.80 1.16 -14.84
CA LEU A 162 -8.70 1.88 -13.95
C LEU A 162 -9.71 2.73 -14.73
N LEU A 163 -10.88 2.94 -14.15
CA LEU A 163 -11.73 4.07 -14.50
C LEU A 163 -11.14 5.32 -13.84
N GLN A 164 -10.89 6.35 -14.61
CA GLN A 164 -10.29 7.59 -14.12
C GLN A 164 -11.23 8.36 -13.21
N ASP A 165 -12.54 8.25 -13.46
CA ASP A 165 -13.59 8.81 -12.59
C ASP A 165 -14.82 7.90 -12.66
N LEU A 166 -15.17 7.29 -11.54
CA LEU A 166 -16.27 6.33 -11.46
C LEU A 166 -17.64 7.01 -11.70
N PRO A 167 -17.98 8.15 -11.07
CA PRO A 167 -19.25 8.82 -11.32
C PRO A 167 -19.45 9.27 -12.77
N MET A 168 -18.38 9.75 -13.41
CA MET A 168 -18.45 10.23 -14.80
C MET A 168 -18.55 9.08 -15.81
N LEU A 169 -17.85 7.98 -15.57
CA LEU A 169 -17.68 6.91 -16.55
C LEU A 169 -18.65 5.74 -16.36
N LYS A 170 -19.38 5.70 -15.25
CA LYS A 170 -20.33 4.64 -14.95
C LYS A 170 -21.66 5.22 -14.44
N ALA A 171 -22.69 5.20 -15.28
CA ALA A 171 -24.02 5.67 -14.91
C ALA A 171 -24.57 4.92 -13.69
N GLY A 172 -25.11 5.66 -12.71
CA GLY A 172 -25.67 5.11 -11.48
C GLY A 172 -24.63 4.71 -10.43
N ALA A 173 -23.36 5.00 -10.65
CA ALA A 173 -22.34 4.79 -9.61
C ALA A 173 -22.60 5.73 -8.42
N VAL A 174 -22.41 5.20 -7.21
CA VAL A 174 -22.44 6.00 -5.98
C VAL A 174 -21.21 6.90 -5.97
N ALA A 175 -21.40 8.19 -5.63
CA ALA A 175 -20.28 9.10 -5.44
C ALA A 175 -19.48 8.69 -4.19
N HIS A 176 -18.19 8.41 -4.38
CA HIS A 176 -17.27 8.04 -3.31
C HIS A 176 -16.37 9.20 -2.88
N GLU A 177 -16.70 10.42 -3.27
CA GLU A 177 -16.00 11.64 -2.90
C GLU A 177 -16.96 12.59 -2.18
N SER A 178 -16.56 13.06 -1.01
CA SER A 178 -17.30 14.07 -0.25
C SER A 178 -16.36 14.94 0.57
N HIS A 179 -16.81 16.16 0.90
CA HIS A 179 -16.08 17.05 1.81
C HIS A 179 -16.00 16.51 3.24
N ASN A 180 -16.88 15.57 3.62
CA ASN A 180 -16.84 14.88 4.90
C ASN A 180 -16.08 13.56 4.76
N PHE A 181 -14.77 13.62 4.97
CA PHE A 181 -13.86 12.49 4.81
C PHE A 181 -14.31 11.27 5.65
N ASP A 182 -14.60 11.45 6.92
CA ASP A 182 -14.93 10.35 7.84
C ASP A 182 -16.39 9.91 7.75
N GLY A 183 -17.26 10.72 7.12
CA GLY A 183 -18.68 10.43 7.00
C GLY A 183 -19.09 9.73 5.70
N ASN A 184 -18.20 9.58 4.74
CA ASN A 184 -18.49 8.94 3.47
C ASN A 184 -18.27 7.42 3.55
N ASN A 185 -19.25 6.73 4.11
CA ASN A 185 -19.17 5.28 4.27
C ASN A 185 -20.28 4.55 3.50
N HIS A 186 -20.01 3.31 3.11
CA HIS A 186 -21.00 2.41 2.55
C HIS A 186 -20.78 0.99 3.04
N THR A 187 -21.79 0.16 2.85
CA THR A 187 -21.74 -1.25 3.22
C THR A 187 -21.05 -2.06 2.13
N ILE A 188 -20.18 -2.97 2.55
CA ILE A 188 -19.62 -4.02 1.70
C ILE A 188 -20.08 -5.38 2.16
N SER A 189 -20.21 -6.31 1.22
CA SER A 189 -20.47 -7.73 1.49
C SER A 189 -19.30 -8.58 1.03
N PHE A 190 -18.94 -9.58 1.82
CA PHE A 190 -17.90 -10.54 1.44
C PHE A 190 -18.46 -11.60 0.53
N SER A 191 -17.76 -11.92 -0.54
CA SER A 191 -18.10 -13.03 -1.41
C SER A 191 -18.05 -14.36 -0.65
N GLU A 192 -19.04 -15.25 -0.83
CA GLU A 192 -19.15 -16.53 -0.14
C GLU A 192 -17.91 -17.42 -0.29
N ASN A 193 -17.19 -17.32 -1.41
CA ASN A 193 -15.96 -18.05 -1.68
C ASN A 193 -14.69 -17.19 -1.50
N GLY A 194 -14.84 -15.94 -1.00
CA GLY A 194 -13.76 -15.00 -0.85
C GLY A 194 -12.84 -15.31 0.33
N GLN A 195 -11.57 -14.94 0.20
CA GLN A 195 -10.61 -15.09 1.30
C GLN A 195 -10.99 -14.23 2.53
N PHE A 196 -11.62 -13.07 2.32
CA PHE A 196 -12.05 -12.19 3.41
C PHE A 196 -13.04 -12.88 4.36
N LEU A 197 -13.99 -13.67 3.81
CA LEU A 197 -14.93 -14.45 4.63
C LEU A 197 -14.19 -15.48 5.51
N ARG A 198 -13.09 -16.05 5.03
CA ARG A 198 -12.26 -16.99 5.80
C ARG A 198 -11.42 -16.28 6.86
N TRP A 199 -10.89 -15.09 6.56
CA TRP A 199 -10.08 -14.31 7.51
C TRP A 199 -10.92 -13.67 8.62
N PHE A 200 -12.14 -13.28 8.30
CA PHE A 200 -13.09 -12.65 9.21
C PHE A 200 -14.26 -13.60 9.50
N ALA A 201 -13.94 -14.80 9.99
CA ALA A 201 -14.93 -15.84 10.27
C ALA A 201 -16.13 -15.31 11.08
N GLY A 202 -17.34 -15.55 10.58
CA GLY A 202 -18.59 -15.06 11.19
C GLY A 202 -19.01 -13.65 10.78
N VAL A 203 -18.19 -12.91 10.01
CA VAL A 203 -18.52 -11.58 9.49
C VAL A 203 -18.78 -11.67 7.99
N GLN A 204 -19.99 -11.31 7.55
CA GLN A 204 -20.37 -11.37 6.14
C GLN A 204 -20.16 -10.07 5.37
N GLY A 205 -19.76 -9.02 6.04
CA GLY A 205 -19.56 -7.70 5.47
C GLY A 205 -19.31 -6.65 6.54
N GLY A 206 -19.34 -5.38 6.16
CA GLY A 206 -19.09 -4.28 7.10
C GLY A 206 -19.32 -2.92 6.47
N HIS A 207 -19.11 -1.87 7.25
CA HIS A 207 -19.07 -0.51 6.76
C HIS A 207 -17.62 -0.11 6.51
N VAL A 208 -17.36 0.50 5.36
CA VAL A 208 -16.05 1.02 4.98
C VAL A 208 -16.14 2.48 4.60
N ILE A 209 -15.12 3.24 4.92
CA ILE A 209 -14.96 4.61 4.45
C ILE A 209 -14.49 4.53 2.99
N SER A 210 -15.13 5.32 2.12
CA SER A 210 -14.86 5.32 0.70
C SER A 210 -14.59 6.75 0.23
N ILE A 211 -13.33 7.03 -0.09
CA ILE A 211 -12.89 8.34 -0.57
C ILE A 211 -11.95 8.11 -1.74
N HIS A 212 -12.56 7.92 -2.89
CA HIS A 212 -11.86 7.75 -4.16
C HIS A 212 -12.82 8.00 -5.31
N HIS A 213 -12.33 8.51 -6.42
CA HIS A 213 -13.09 8.61 -7.66
C HIS A 213 -12.57 7.60 -8.72
N GLN A 214 -11.33 7.14 -8.61
CA GLN A 214 -10.84 6.04 -9.44
C GLN A 214 -11.34 4.68 -8.94
N SER A 215 -11.54 3.74 -9.87
CA SER A 215 -11.87 2.35 -9.55
C SER A 215 -11.28 1.38 -10.57
N ILE A 216 -11.24 0.08 -10.24
CA ILE A 216 -10.82 -0.95 -11.19
C ILE A 216 -11.81 -1.02 -12.35
N ASN A 217 -11.28 -0.95 -13.58
CA ASN A 217 -12.04 -1.16 -14.81
C ASN A 217 -11.83 -2.60 -15.32
N ARG A 218 -10.58 -2.98 -15.52
CA ARG A 218 -10.20 -4.33 -15.94
C ARG A 218 -9.22 -4.91 -14.92
N MET A 219 -9.50 -6.15 -14.47
CA MET A 219 -8.59 -6.87 -13.58
C MET A 219 -7.30 -7.25 -14.31
N GLY A 220 -6.18 -7.10 -13.62
CA GLY A 220 -4.90 -7.69 -14.01
C GLY A 220 -4.81 -9.17 -13.60
N HIS A 221 -3.85 -9.89 -14.19
CA HIS A 221 -3.65 -11.33 -13.99
C HIS A 221 -2.21 -11.67 -13.66
#